data_7b61765bcf33021de6adcccc0603807e
#
_entry.id   7b61765bcf33021de6adcccc0603807e
#
_cell.length_a   1.000
_cell.length_b   1.000
_cell.length_c   1.000
_cell.angle_alpha   90.00
_cell.angle_beta   90.00
_cell.angle_gamma   90.00
#
_symmetry.space_group_name_H-M   'P 1'
#
loop_
_entity.id
_entity.type
_entity.pdbx_description
1 polymer ?
#
loop_
_entity_poly.entity_id
_entity_poly.type
_entity_poly.pdbx_seq_one_letter_code
_entity_poly.pdbx_strand_id
1 'polypeptide(L)'
;AIDYMVSKGIGMIHTVSGVGFVRDLDVDLERWFGRGLNNGMQMRVFFQTMDVKKVQKRHLPRVGGCFATALDGCFGSKDAALCVPYENSDSKGVLYYSDAQVAEFCKKANRAGLQIEMHAIGDAAFDQATRALKAALDDYPREDHRHAIIHACLPTKEGIDICEKYHILLPVQSAFIDWPQEPDEYLEDILGERSQRLNPLRTFTEHGIMMSAGSDGPCTDQDPIEWMYRACNHSVPEESLTVQEALKMCTYNGYYTTFDEKERGSLETGKIADMVILSENPYEKDVKNLRDIQVKQLLLQGRPYKPLKGSAISQVLKGMRSRSKI
;
A
#
# COMPACT_ATOMS: atom_id res chain seq x y z
N ALA A 1 -13.31 -1.59 14.17
CA ALA A 1 -12.29 -1.68 13.12
C ALA A 1 -11.09 -2.53 13.57
N ILE A 2 -10.34 -2.18 14.64
CA ILE A 2 -9.12 -2.93 15.05
C ILE A 2 -9.41 -4.40 15.33
N ASP A 3 -10.42 -4.73 16.12
CA ASP A 3 -10.76 -6.13 16.43
C ASP A 3 -11.18 -6.91 15.20
N TYR A 4 -11.78 -6.25 14.20
CA TYR A 4 -12.08 -6.85 12.90
C TYR A 4 -10.78 -7.19 12.15
N MET A 5 -9.87 -6.22 12.01
CA MET A 5 -8.58 -6.45 11.32
C MET A 5 -7.76 -7.55 12.01
N VAL A 6 -7.79 -7.60 13.33
CA VAL A 6 -7.14 -8.67 14.10
C VAL A 6 -7.77 -10.03 13.83
N SER A 7 -9.10 -10.11 13.69
CA SER A 7 -9.78 -11.37 13.32
C SER A 7 -9.36 -11.88 11.93
N LYS A 8 -8.83 -11.01 11.10
CA LYS A 8 -8.24 -11.30 9.79
C LYS A 8 -6.71 -11.53 9.84
N GLY A 9 -6.11 -11.54 11.03
CA GLY A 9 -4.68 -11.79 11.21
C GLY A 9 -3.78 -10.56 11.04
N ILE A 10 -4.33 -9.36 10.97
CA ILE A 10 -3.57 -8.13 10.77
C ILE A 10 -3.01 -7.62 12.10
N GLY A 11 -1.69 -7.57 12.21
CA GLY A 11 -0.95 -7.09 13.40
C GLY A 11 -0.40 -5.68 13.26
N MET A 12 -0.29 -5.17 12.05
CA MET A 12 0.13 -3.79 11.76
C MET A 12 -0.78 -3.18 10.70
N ILE A 13 -1.13 -1.92 10.90
CA ILE A 13 -1.91 -1.13 9.97
C ILE A 13 -1.02 -0.03 9.41
N HIS A 14 -0.94 0.03 8.09
CA HIS A 14 -0.39 1.13 7.34
C HIS A 14 -1.55 2.01 6.90
N THR A 15 -1.58 3.25 7.33
CA THR A 15 -2.69 4.16 7.05
C THR A 15 -2.22 5.37 6.27
N VAL A 16 -3.13 5.91 5.46
CA VAL A 16 -2.99 7.21 4.82
C VAL A 16 -3.98 8.18 5.46
N SER A 17 -3.50 9.30 5.98
CA SER A 17 -4.27 10.25 6.80
C SER A 17 -4.13 11.68 6.26
N GLY A 18 -5.10 12.52 6.50
CA GLY A 18 -5.11 13.89 6.01
C GLY A 18 -6.15 14.14 4.92
N VAL A 19 -7.43 13.86 5.24
CA VAL A 19 -8.57 14.05 4.33
C VAL A 19 -9.13 15.48 4.36
N GLY A 20 -8.39 16.43 4.93
CA GLY A 20 -8.76 17.84 4.90
C GLY A 20 -9.56 18.34 6.11
N PHE A 21 -9.52 17.66 7.22
CA PHE A 21 -10.06 18.21 8.48
C PHE A 21 -9.35 19.51 8.87
N VAL A 22 -10.05 20.34 9.63
CA VAL A 22 -9.54 21.64 10.09
C VAL A 22 -8.16 21.46 10.74
N ARG A 23 -7.14 22.13 10.20
CA ARG A 23 -5.75 22.10 10.69
C ARG A 23 -5.13 20.70 10.72
N ASP A 24 -5.58 19.79 9.85
CA ASP A 24 -5.12 18.39 9.79
C ASP A 24 -5.26 17.65 11.13
N LEU A 25 -6.35 17.90 11.86
CA LEU A 25 -6.62 17.30 13.17
C LEU A 25 -6.78 15.78 13.09
N ASP A 26 -7.29 15.26 11.99
CA ASP A 26 -7.39 13.83 11.69
C ASP A 26 -6.02 13.15 11.76
N VAL A 27 -4.99 13.75 11.14
CA VAL A 27 -3.61 13.25 11.19
C VAL A 27 -3.07 13.22 12.63
N ASP A 28 -3.32 14.30 13.40
CA ASP A 28 -2.85 14.37 14.76
C ASP A 28 -3.57 13.37 15.68
N LEU A 29 -4.89 13.18 15.51
CA LEU A 29 -5.67 12.19 16.27
C LEU A 29 -5.22 10.76 15.94
N GLU A 30 -5.04 10.44 14.67
CA GLU A 30 -4.61 9.10 14.25
C GLU A 30 -3.20 8.79 14.74
N ARG A 31 -2.27 9.72 14.60
CA ARG A 31 -0.92 9.60 15.12
C ARG A 31 -0.88 9.37 16.63
N TRP A 32 -1.66 10.12 17.40
CA TRP A 32 -1.74 9.94 18.83
C TRP A 32 -2.44 8.64 19.21
N PHE A 33 -3.51 8.28 18.49
CA PHE A 33 -4.19 7.01 18.69
C PHE A 33 -3.22 5.83 18.47
N GLY A 34 -2.52 5.81 17.33
CA GLY A 34 -1.55 4.77 17.02
C GLY A 34 -0.44 4.64 18.07
N ARG A 35 0.10 5.77 18.55
CA ARG A 35 1.08 5.78 19.66
C ARG A 35 0.52 5.31 21.00
N GLY A 36 -0.77 5.43 21.19
CA GLY A 36 -1.45 5.02 22.41
C GLY A 36 -1.83 3.55 22.47
N LEU A 37 -1.73 2.83 21.35
CA LEU A 37 -2.01 1.40 21.29
C LEU A 37 -1.09 0.63 22.24
N ASN A 38 -1.67 -0.19 23.10
CA ASN A 38 -0.95 -0.92 24.15
C ASN A 38 -1.27 -2.43 24.16
N ASN A 39 -1.83 -2.93 23.08
CA ASN A 39 -2.24 -4.33 22.89
C ASN A 39 -1.37 -5.09 21.90
N GLY A 40 -0.23 -4.50 21.49
CA GLY A 40 0.71 -5.06 20.54
C GLY A 40 0.48 -4.64 19.09
N MET A 41 -0.74 -4.16 18.76
CA MET A 41 -1.02 -3.61 17.42
C MET A 41 -0.12 -2.43 17.11
N GLN A 42 0.26 -2.33 15.84
CA GLN A 42 1.07 -1.24 15.33
C GLN A 42 0.28 -0.42 14.31
N MET A 43 0.56 0.88 14.25
CA MET A 43 0.11 1.76 13.17
C MET A 43 1.31 2.49 12.57
N ARG A 44 1.26 2.71 11.27
CA ARG A 44 2.22 3.55 10.52
C ARG A 44 1.42 4.53 9.69
N VAL A 45 1.66 5.82 9.92
CA VAL A 45 0.87 6.89 9.33
C VAL A 45 1.66 7.56 8.22
N PHE A 46 1.06 7.62 7.03
CA PHE A 46 1.45 8.49 5.94
C PHE A 46 0.56 9.72 5.92
N PHE A 47 1.16 10.91 5.89
CA PHE A 47 0.39 12.13 5.80
C PHE A 47 0.17 12.53 4.36
N GLN A 48 -1.09 12.47 3.90
CA GLN A 48 -1.51 12.83 2.55
C GLN A 48 -1.47 14.35 2.34
N THR A 49 -0.34 14.87 1.93
CA THR A 49 -0.16 16.30 1.67
C THR A 49 1.01 16.54 0.73
N MET A 50 0.92 17.56 -0.12
CA MET A 50 2.06 18.08 -0.89
C MET A 50 2.92 19.07 -0.07
N ASP A 51 2.50 19.45 1.13
CA ASP A 51 3.23 20.37 2.01
C ASP A 51 4.18 19.61 2.96
N VAL A 52 5.42 19.44 2.52
CA VAL A 52 6.48 18.78 3.27
C VAL A 52 6.70 19.40 4.68
N LYS A 53 6.50 20.72 4.84
CA LYS A 53 6.66 21.40 6.14
C LYS A 53 5.63 20.93 7.16
N LYS A 54 4.41 20.63 6.74
CA LYS A 54 3.36 20.08 7.61
C LYS A 54 3.77 18.72 8.20
N VAL A 55 4.42 17.88 7.37
CA VAL A 55 4.91 16.54 7.76
C VAL A 55 6.06 16.68 8.76
N GLN A 56 7.07 17.52 8.43
CA GLN A 56 8.20 17.77 9.30
C GLN A 56 7.80 18.35 10.67
N LYS A 57 6.82 19.29 10.69
CA LYS A 57 6.28 19.85 11.94
C LYS A 57 5.69 18.80 12.87
N ARG A 58 5.18 17.70 12.31
CA ARG A 58 4.61 16.57 13.06
C ARG A 58 5.60 15.47 13.37
N HIS A 59 6.86 15.64 12.94
CA HIS A 59 7.91 14.62 13.07
C HIS A 59 7.46 13.25 12.50
N LEU A 60 6.71 13.27 11.38
CA LEU A 60 6.36 12.07 10.66
C LEU A 60 7.47 11.77 9.64
N PRO A 61 7.85 10.50 9.48
CA PRO A 61 8.90 10.11 8.53
C PRO A 61 8.37 9.90 7.10
N ARG A 62 7.04 9.99 6.90
CA ARG A 62 6.34 9.55 5.69
C ARG A 62 5.38 10.61 5.19
N VAL A 63 5.29 10.73 3.88
CA VAL A 63 4.38 11.65 3.19
C VAL A 63 3.75 10.95 1.99
N GLY A 64 2.46 11.13 1.80
CA GLY A 64 1.76 10.58 0.65
C GLY A 64 0.48 9.83 0.99
N GLY A 65 -0.12 9.24 -0.03
CA GLY A 65 -1.36 8.51 0.06
C GLY A 65 -2.21 8.59 -1.21
N CYS A 66 -3.53 8.45 -1.06
CA CYS A 66 -4.47 8.27 -2.15
C CYS A 66 -5.38 9.48 -2.44
N PHE A 67 -5.22 10.62 -1.75
CA PHE A 67 -6.00 11.84 -2.02
C PHE A 67 -5.11 13.00 -2.42
N ALA A 68 -4.53 13.74 -1.46
CA ALA A 68 -3.73 14.92 -1.77
C ALA A 68 -2.42 14.62 -2.54
N THR A 69 -2.03 13.36 -2.66
CA THR A 69 -0.93 12.87 -3.47
C THR A 69 -1.39 11.80 -4.48
N ALA A 70 -2.68 11.74 -4.77
CA ALA A 70 -3.19 11.03 -5.93
C ALA A 70 -2.80 11.79 -7.20
N LEU A 71 -2.20 11.09 -8.16
CA LEU A 71 -1.83 11.69 -9.44
C LEU A 71 -2.98 11.60 -10.45
N ASP A 72 -3.84 10.60 -10.29
CA ASP A 72 -5.04 10.38 -11.09
C ASP A 72 -6.18 9.78 -10.26
N GLY A 73 -7.27 9.38 -10.90
CA GLY A 73 -8.40 8.69 -10.30
C GLY A 73 -8.40 7.19 -10.55
N CYS A 74 -9.57 6.59 -10.86
CA CYS A 74 -9.73 5.15 -11.06
C CYS A 74 -10.38 4.81 -12.40
N PHE A 75 -10.37 3.53 -12.77
CA PHE A 75 -11.02 3.07 -14.01
C PHE A 75 -12.54 3.17 -13.94
N GLY A 76 -13.13 2.92 -12.77
CA GLY A 76 -14.58 2.97 -12.57
C GLY A 76 -15.20 4.32 -12.90
N SER A 77 -14.50 5.40 -12.64
CA SER A 77 -14.93 6.79 -13.01
C SER A 77 -14.36 7.26 -14.36
N LYS A 78 -13.50 6.47 -15.02
CA LYS A 78 -12.77 6.83 -16.24
C LYS A 78 -11.90 8.10 -16.08
N ASP A 79 -11.38 8.33 -14.90
CA ASP A 79 -10.45 9.41 -14.60
C ASP A 79 -9.03 8.94 -14.24
N ALA A 80 -8.77 7.62 -14.23
CA ALA A 80 -7.42 7.10 -14.30
C ALA A 80 -6.73 7.63 -15.57
N ALA A 81 -5.53 8.21 -15.41
CA ALA A 81 -4.86 8.94 -16.50
C ALA A 81 -4.12 7.99 -17.44
N LEU A 82 -4.47 8.02 -18.73
CA LEU A 82 -3.96 7.13 -19.75
C LEU A 82 -3.10 7.85 -20.79
N CYS A 83 -2.07 7.18 -21.28
CA CYS A 83 -1.25 7.62 -22.41
C CYS A 83 -2.05 7.64 -23.74
N VAL A 84 -2.97 6.67 -23.90
CA VAL A 84 -3.88 6.53 -25.04
C VAL A 84 -5.32 6.61 -24.54
N PRO A 85 -6.26 7.25 -25.27
CA PRO A 85 -7.64 7.40 -24.82
C PRO A 85 -8.30 6.07 -24.42
N TYR A 86 -9.31 6.16 -23.55
CA TYR A 86 -10.24 5.07 -23.29
C TYR A 86 -10.91 4.60 -24.58
N GLU A 87 -11.28 3.31 -24.65
CA GLU A 87 -12.02 2.80 -25.79
C GLU A 87 -13.32 3.57 -26.01
N ASN A 88 -13.66 3.80 -27.28
CA ASN A 88 -14.86 4.54 -27.70
C ASN A 88 -14.97 5.96 -27.09
N SER A 89 -13.85 6.62 -26.82
CA SER A 89 -13.78 7.95 -26.19
C SER A 89 -12.53 8.71 -26.63
N ASP A 90 -12.60 10.05 -26.59
CA ASP A 90 -11.41 10.92 -26.75
C ASP A 90 -10.74 11.23 -25.39
N SER A 91 -11.36 10.80 -24.27
CA SER A 91 -10.84 11.05 -22.94
C SER A 91 -9.63 10.17 -22.63
N LYS A 92 -8.64 10.78 -21.98
CA LYS A 92 -7.48 10.10 -21.42
C LYS A 92 -7.48 10.05 -19.88
N GLY A 93 -8.63 10.31 -19.25
CA GLY A 93 -8.67 10.53 -17.81
C GLY A 93 -8.04 11.87 -17.42
N VAL A 94 -7.57 11.99 -16.18
CA VAL A 94 -7.11 13.28 -15.62
C VAL A 94 -5.84 13.08 -14.81
N LEU A 95 -4.77 13.80 -15.16
CA LEU A 95 -3.66 14.04 -14.22
C LEU A 95 -4.02 15.23 -13.34
N TYR A 96 -4.05 15.03 -12.03
CA TYR A 96 -4.42 16.06 -11.06
C TYR A 96 -3.34 17.13 -10.87
N TYR A 97 -2.10 16.81 -11.22
CA TYR A 97 -0.94 17.69 -11.10
C TYR A 97 -0.11 17.69 -12.38
N SER A 98 0.56 18.81 -12.65
CA SER A 98 1.57 18.87 -13.70
C SER A 98 2.85 18.12 -13.28
N ASP A 99 3.63 17.66 -14.25
CA ASP A 99 4.92 16.99 -14.01
C ASP A 99 5.87 17.85 -13.16
N ALA A 100 5.86 19.16 -13.38
CA ALA A 100 6.68 20.09 -12.61
C ALA A 100 6.30 20.14 -11.13
N GLN A 101 4.99 20.12 -10.80
CA GLN A 101 4.50 20.10 -9.43
C GLN A 101 4.88 18.83 -8.71
N VAL A 102 4.71 17.66 -9.36
CA VAL A 102 5.05 16.36 -8.77
C VAL A 102 6.58 16.22 -8.59
N ALA A 103 7.36 16.61 -9.60
CA ALA A 103 8.83 16.58 -9.51
C ALA A 103 9.36 17.49 -8.39
N GLU A 104 8.80 18.70 -8.24
CA GLU A 104 9.19 19.63 -7.17
C GLU A 104 8.83 19.06 -5.78
N PHE A 105 7.63 18.48 -5.63
CA PHE A 105 7.21 17.81 -4.40
C PHE A 105 8.17 16.68 -4.05
N CYS A 106 8.42 15.76 -4.99
CA CYS A 106 9.30 14.61 -4.77
C CYS A 106 10.71 15.03 -4.36
N LYS A 107 11.30 16.04 -5.05
CA LYS A 107 12.62 16.57 -4.69
C LYS A 107 12.65 17.15 -3.28
N LYS A 108 11.64 17.96 -2.91
CA LYS A 108 11.54 18.54 -1.57
C LYS A 108 11.40 17.47 -0.48
N ALA A 109 10.52 16.49 -0.71
CA ALA A 109 10.27 15.42 0.25
C ALA A 109 11.49 14.50 0.40
N ASN A 110 12.13 14.12 -0.72
CA ASN A 110 13.32 13.28 -0.71
C ASN A 110 14.50 13.98 0.02
N ARG A 111 14.78 15.28 -0.27
CA ARG A 111 15.79 16.07 0.44
C ARG A 111 15.48 16.25 1.93
N ALA A 112 14.20 16.23 2.31
CA ALA A 112 13.76 16.29 3.70
C ALA A 112 13.90 14.94 4.43
N GLY A 113 14.38 13.89 3.77
CA GLY A 113 14.53 12.55 4.34
C GLY A 113 13.23 11.78 4.47
N LEU A 114 12.12 12.25 3.89
CA LEU A 114 10.82 11.59 3.97
C LEU A 114 10.73 10.42 2.99
N GLN A 115 10.02 9.37 3.37
CA GLN A 115 9.52 8.36 2.46
C GLN A 115 8.30 8.94 1.73
N ILE A 116 8.18 8.67 0.43
CA ILE A 116 7.10 9.21 -0.43
C ILE A 116 6.23 8.06 -0.88
N GLU A 117 4.91 8.23 -0.83
CA GLU A 117 3.93 7.38 -1.48
C GLU A 117 2.97 8.21 -2.33
N MET A 118 2.69 7.75 -3.55
CA MET A 118 1.77 8.43 -4.45
C MET A 118 0.86 7.40 -5.12
N HIS A 119 -0.43 7.68 -5.15
CA HIS A 119 -1.40 6.90 -5.91
C HIS A 119 -1.21 7.14 -7.41
N ALA A 120 -1.15 6.08 -8.18
CA ALA A 120 -1.17 6.10 -9.65
C ALA A 120 -1.78 4.79 -10.19
N ILE A 121 -2.89 4.90 -10.90
CA ILE A 121 -3.63 3.77 -11.48
C ILE A 121 -3.37 3.65 -12.98
N GLY A 122 -3.57 4.71 -13.75
CA GLY A 122 -3.34 4.74 -15.18
C GLY A 122 -1.88 4.83 -15.57
N ASP A 123 -1.56 4.43 -16.78
CA ASP A 123 -0.19 4.38 -17.30
C ASP A 123 0.47 5.76 -17.39
N ALA A 124 -0.27 6.80 -17.68
CA ALA A 124 0.26 8.17 -17.70
C ALA A 124 0.59 8.68 -16.27
N ALA A 125 -0.23 8.33 -15.26
CA ALA A 125 0.04 8.68 -13.88
C ALA A 125 1.22 7.87 -13.32
N PHE A 126 1.32 6.59 -13.67
CA PHE A 126 2.46 5.74 -13.29
C PHE A 126 3.77 6.30 -13.84
N ASP A 127 3.79 6.71 -15.12
CA ASP A 127 4.93 7.37 -15.75
C ASP A 127 5.28 8.71 -15.07
N GLN A 128 4.28 9.51 -14.71
CA GLN A 128 4.51 10.76 -13.98
C GLN A 128 5.15 10.49 -12.63
N ALA A 129 4.65 9.50 -11.87
CA ALA A 129 5.19 9.10 -10.56
C ALA A 129 6.64 8.62 -10.67
N THR A 130 6.91 7.68 -11.58
CA THR A 130 8.24 7.08 -11.74
C THR A 130 9.27 8.09 -12.17
N ARG A 131 8.95 8.96 -13.15
CA ARG A 131 9.84 10.05 -13.59
C ARG A 131 10.11 11.07 -12.49
N ALA A 132 9.11 11.41 -11.66
CA ALA A 132 9.28 12.35 -10.56
C ALA A 132 10.16 11.78 -9.45
N LEU A 133 9.98 10.51 -9.08
CA LEU A 133 10.81 9.82 -8.08
C LEU A 133 12.25 9.65 -8.60
N LYS A 134 12.40 9.24 -9.86
CA LYS A 134 13.73 9.19 -10.53
C LYS A 134 14.44 10.54 -10.44
N ALA A 135 13.77 11.63 -10.83
CA ALA A 135 14.35 12.97 -10.82
C ALA A 135 14.70 13.44 -9.40
N ALA A 136 13.97 13.00 -8.37
CA ALA A 136 14.26 13.30 -6.97
C ALA A 136 15.49 12.53 -6.46
N LEU A 137 15.64 11.26 -6.86
CA LEU A 137 16.77 10.41 -6.48
C LEU A 137 18.05 10.76 -7.26
N ASP A 138 17.94 11.17 -8.52
CA ASP A 138 19.07 11.70 -9.28
C ASP A 138 19.59 13.03 -8.70
N ASP A 139 18.67 13.88 -8.20
CA ASP A 139 18.98 15.16 -7.56
C ASP A 139 19.61 15.01 -6.16
N TYR A 140 19.14 14.06 -5.39
CA TYR A 140 19.63 13.73 -4.06
C TYR A 140 19.56 12.22 -3.80
N PRO A 141 20.62 11.47 -4.08
CA PRO A 141 20.64 10.02 -3.93
C PRO A 141 20.43 9.56 -2.49
N ARG A 142 19.58 8.56 -2.31
CA ARG A 142 19.33 7.87 -1.04
C ARG A 142 19.21 6.37 -1.31
N GLU A 143 20.00 5.56 -0.64
CA GLU A 143 20.01 4.11 -0.85
C GLU A 143 18.75 3.42 -0.27
N ASP A 144 18.39 3.69 0.99
CA ASP A 144 17.24 3.09 1.67
C ASP A 144 16.09 4.13 1.80
N HIS A 145 15.56 4.60 0.68
CA HIS A 145 14.50 5.60 0.65
C HIS A 145 13.11 5.00 0.77
N ARG A 146 12.87 3.80 0.23
CA ARG A 146 11.60 3.05 0.17
C ARG A 146 10.42 3.88 -0.35
N HIS A 147 10.68 4.77 -1.31
CA HIS A 147 9.61 5.46 -2.01
C HIS A 147 8.72 4.45 -2.72
N ALA A 148 7.45 4.75 -2.83
CA ALA A 148 6.47 3.80 -3.35
C ALA A 148 5.44 4.46 -4.27
N ILE A 149 4.87 3.65 -5.17
CA ILE A 149 3.72 3.99 -5.98
C ILE A 149 2.60 3.01 -5.62
N ILE A 150 1.49 3.55 -5.12
CA ILE A 150 0.32 2.78 -4.70
C ILE A 150 -0.47 2.40 -5.95
N HIS A 151 -1.04 1.20 -5.95
CA HIS A 151 -1.84 0.57 -7.01
C HIS A 151 -0.99 0.08 -8.17
N ALA A 152 -0.40 0.96 -8.99
CA ALA A 152 0.36 0.58 -10.17
C ALA A 152 -0.42 -0.40 -11.09
N CYS A 153 -1.74 -0.14 -11.26
CA CYS A 153 -2.64 -1.09 -11.94
C CYS A 153 -2.30 -1.26 -13.43
N LEU A 154 -1.99 -0.19 -14.14
CA LEU A 154 -1.60 -0.24 -15.55
C LEU A 154 -0.21 0.41 -15.73
N PRO A 155 0.89 -0.29 -15.45
CA PRO A 155 2.21 0.27 -15.59
C PRO A 155 2.69 0.31 -17.05
N THR A 156 3.61 1.24 -17.34
CA THR A 156 4.38 1.20 -18.59
C THR A 156 5.67 0.39 -18.40
N LYS A 157 6.21 -0.12 -19.50
CA LYS A 157 7.52 -0.80 -19.46
C LYS A 157 8.63 0.13 -18.93
N GLU A 158 8.68 1.38 -19.41
CA GLU A 158 9.67 2.37 -18.95
C GLU A 158 9.55 2.63 -17.44
N GLY A 159 8.32 2.75 -16.94
CA GLY A 159 8.08 2.93 -15.52
C GLY A 159 8.51 1.72 -14.68
N ILE A 160 8.29 0.49 -15.15
CA ILE A 160 8.79 -0.74 -14.53
C ILE A 160 10.32 -0.74 -14.47
N ASP A 161 11.00 -0.44 -15.58
CA ASP A 161 12.47 -0.35 -15.66
C ASP A 161 13.02 0.71 -14.68
N ILE A 162 12.30 1.82 -14.47
CA ILE A 162 12.65 2.83 -13.47
C ILE A 162 12.45 2.29 -12.04
N CYS A 163 11.33 1.61 -11.76
CA CYS A 163 11.07 1.03 -10.44
C CYS A 163 12.14 0.01 -10.05
N GLU A 164 12.52 -0.89 -10.96
CA GLU A 164 13.63 -1.84 -10.79
C GLU A 164 14.93 -1.12 -10.46
N LYS A 165 15.34 -0.19 -11.32
CA LYS A 165 16.63 0.51 -11.22
C LYS A 165 16.77 1.35 -9.95
N TYR A 166 15.70 2.00 -9.52
CA TYR A 166 15.68 2.91 -8.37
C TYR A 166 15.10 2.27 -7.12
N HIS A 167 14.77 0.98 -7.13
CA HIS A 167 14.20 0.24 -5.99
C HIS A 167 12.92 0.90 -5.43
N ILE A 168 12.05 1.36 -6.33
CA ILE A 168 10.75 1.92 -5.96
C ILE A 168 9.81 0.76 -5.61
N LEU A 169 9.13 0.86 -4.47
CA LEU A 169 8.21 -0.17 -3.97
C LEU A 169 6.81 0.00 -4.58
N LEU A 170 6.05 -1.10 -4.63
CA LEU A 170 4.67 -1.08 -5.10
C LEU A 170 3.72 -1.68 -4.05
N PRO A 171 3.09 -0.87 -3.20
CA PRO A 171 1.93 -1.29 -2.42
C PRO A 171 0.73 -1.53 -3.37
N VAL A 172 0.36 -2.79 -3.57
CA VAL A 172 -0.66 -3.21 -4.52
C VAL A 172 -1.90 -3.76 -3.82
N GLN A 173 -3.03 -3.73 -4.52
CA GLN A 173 -4.30 -4.26 -4.05
C GLN A 173 -4.69 -5.46 -4.91
N SER A 174 -4.18 -6.66 -4.57
CA SER A 174 -4.53 -7.87 -5.31
C SER A 174 -6.04 -8.19 -5.25
N ALA A 175 -6.77 -7.63 -4.28
CA ALA A 175 -8.23 -7.71 -4.23
C ALA A 175 -8.95 -6.94 -5.36
N PHE A 176 -8.26 -6.09 -6.12
CA PHE A 176 -8.80 -5.46 -7.34
C PHE A 176 -8.83 -6.41 -8.55
N ILE A 177 -8.13 -7.53 -8.48
CA ILE A 177 -8.22 -8.57 -9.50
C ILE A 177 -9.60 -9.24 -9.41
N ASP A 178 -10.36 -9.24 -10.50
CA ASP A 178 -11.76 -9.72 -10.54
C ASP A 178 -12.62 -9.05 -9.44
N TRP A 179 -12.55 -7.72 -9.36
CA TRP A 179 -13.26 -6.94 -8.35
C TRP A 179 -14.68 -6.59 -8.81
N PRO A 180 -15.73 -6.87 -8.00
CA PRO A 180 -17.13 -6.66 -8.42
C PRO A 180 -17.51 -5.21 -8.77
N GLN A 181 -16.80 -4.20 -8.29
CA GLN A 181 -17.05 -2.80 -8.64
C GLN A 181 -16.42 -2.38 -9.97
N GLU A 182 -15.36 -3.08 -10.41
CA GLU A 182 -14.72 -2.92 -11.70
C GLU A 182 -14.54 -4.31 -12.33
N PRO A 183 -15.64 -4.97 -12.77
CA PRO A 183 -15.58 -6.34 -13.32
C PRO A 183 -14.74 -6.40 -14.60
N ASP A 184 -14.15 -7.55 -14.88
CA ASP A 184 -13.25 -7.76 -16.02
C ASP A 184 -13.92 -7.35 -17.35
N GLU A 185 -15.22 -7.62 -17.56
CA GLU A 185 -15.95 -7.23 -18.77
C GLU A 185 -16.04 -5.70 -18.92
N TYR A 186 -16.23 -4.99 -17.80
CA TYR A 186 -16.23 -3.52 -17.82
C TYR A 186 -14.84 -2.97 -18.15
N LEU A 187 -13.79 -3.55 -17.56
CA LEU A 187 -12.41 -3.13 -17.83
C LEU A 187 -12.02 -3.41 -19.28
N GLU A 188 -12.46 -4.53 -19.86
CA GLU A 188 -12.27 -4.86 -21.26
C GLU A 188 -13.00 -3.86 -22.18
N ASP A 189 -14.24 -3.48 -21.85
CA ASP A 189 -15.01 -2.49 -22.63
C ASP A 189 -14.32 -1.11 -22.67
N ILE A 190 -13.73 -0.67 -21.59
CA ILE A 190 -13.14 0.68 -21.50
C ILE A 190 -11.65 0.74 -21.84
N LEU A 191 -10.92 -0.36 -21.76
CA LEU A 191 -9.47 -0.43 -21.98
C LEU A 191 -9.07 -1.26 -23.20
N GLY A 192 -9.97 -2.10 -23.73
CA GLY A 192 -9.68 -3.05 -24.78
C GLY A 192 -8.58 -4.04 -24.35
N GLU A 193 -7.64 -4.34 -25.26
CA GLU A 193 -6.53 -5.26 -24.98
C GLU A 193 -5.64 -4.84 -23.79
N ARG A 194 -5.69 -3.56 -23.37
CA ARG A 194 -4.93 -3.07 -22.22
C ARG A 194 -5.42 -3.69 -20.91
N SER A 195 -6.67 -4.14 -20.83
CA SER A 195 -7.22 -4.84 -19.67
C SER A 195 -6.41 -6.08 -19.31
N GLN A 196 -5.83 -6.77 -20.28
CA GLN A 196 -4.99 -7.94 -20.08
C GLN A 196 -3.60 -7.64 -19.48
N ARG A 197 -3.28 -6.37 -19.27
CA ARG A 197 -2.02 -5.93 -18.67
C ARG A 197 -2.20 -5.31 -17.29
N LEU A 198 -3.41 -5.41 -16.73
CA LEU A 198 -3.71 -4.86 -15.41
C LEU A 198 -3.08 -5.70 -14.29
N ASN A 199 -2.60 -5.00 -13.27
CA ASN A 199 -2.03 -5.61 -12.06
C ASN A 199 -0.97 -6.69 -12.35
N PRO A 200 0.09 -6.42 -13.11
CA PRO A 200 1.03 -7.42 -13.61
C PRO A 200 1.98 -7.90 -12.50
N LEU A 201 1.45 -8.69 -11.57
CA LEU A 201 2.15 -9.08 -10.33
C LEU A 201 3.38 -9.96 -10.60
N ARG A 202 3.28 -10.92 -11.54
CA ARG A 202 4.41 -11.77 -11.95
C ARG A 202 5.50 -10.93 -12.59
N THR A 203 5.13 -10.04 -13.50
CA THR A 203 6.04 -9.10 -14.16
C THR A 203 6.82 -8.28 -13.13
N PHE A 204 6.16 -7.70 -12.12
CA PHE A 204 6.85 -6.97 -11.04
C PHE A 204 7.82 -7.86 -10.26
N THR A 205 7.43 -9.10 -9.97
CA THR A 205 8.29 -10.06 -9.26
C THR A 205 9.53 -10.42 -10.07
N GLU A 206 9.39 -10.64 -11.38
CA GLU A 206 10.50 -10.97 -12.28
C GLU A 206 11.50 -9.82 -12.44
N HIS A 207 11.03 -8.57 -12.34
CA HIS A 207 11.89 -7.38 -12.25
C HIS A 207 12.47 -7.14 -10.84
N GLY A 208 12.23 -8.04 -9.88
CA GLY A 208 12.72 -7.89 -8.51
C GLY A 208 12.10 -6.71 -7.74
N ILE A 209 10.99 -6.16 -8.23
CA ILE A 209 10.27 -5.06 -7.58
C ILE A 209 9.51 -5.61 -6.38
N MET A 210 9.74 -5.02 -5.22
CA MET A 210 9.08 -5.46 -3.99
C MET A 210 7.67 -4.90 -3.92
N MET A 211 6.69 -5.80 -3.85
CA MET A 211 5.28 -5.49 -3.62
C MET A 211 4.89 -5.78 -2.17
N SER A 212 3.99 -4.97 -1.62
CA SER A 212 3.25 -5.27 -0.38
C SER A 212 1.75 -5.25 -0.66
N ALA A 213 0.99 -6.13 0.00
CA ALA A 213 -0.46 -6.22 -0.19
C ALA A 213 -1.22 -5.29 0.75
N GLY A 214 -2.31 -4.73 0.26
CA GLY A 214 -3.22 -3.87 1.03
C GLY A 214 -4.66 -3.96 0.54
N SER A 215 -5.60 -3.39 1.31
CA SER A 215 -7.03 -3.37 0.98
C SER A 215 -7.48 -2.11 0.24
N ASP A 216 -6.72 -1.03 0.35
CA ASP A 216 -7.25 0.31 0.03
C ASP A 216 -8.59 0.59 0.74
N GLY A 217 -8.65 0.19 2.01
CA GLY A 217 -9.90 0.27 2.79
C GLY A 217 -10.45 1.70 2.87
N PRO A 218 -11.76 1.90 2.56
CA PRO A 218 -12.82 0.89 2.56
C PRO A 218 -13.16 0.26 1.19
N CYS A 219 -12.34 0.43 0.15
CA CYS A 219 -12.65 -0.07 -1.19
C CYS A 219 -12.76 -1.59 -1.23
N THR A 220 -11.84 -2.30 -0.59
CA THR A 220 -11.92 -3.76 -0.40
C THR A 220 -11.79 -4.15 1.07
N ASP A 221 -12.18 -5.39 1.38
CA ASP A 221 -12.06 -5.94 2.73
C ASP A 221 -10.59 -6.07 3.17
N GLN A 222 -10.35 -5.83 4.45
CA GLN A 222 -9.04 -6.04 5.08
C GLN A 222 -8.83 -7.53 5.36
N ASP A 223 -8.70 -8.35 4.30
CA ASP A 223 -8.58 -9.80 4.36
C ASP A 223 -7.33 -10.32 3.63
N PRO A 224 -6.19 -10.52 4.35
CA PRO A 224 -4.97 -11.03 3.72
C PRO A 224 -5.11 -12.42 3.08
N ILE A 225 -6.06 -13.25 3.52
CA ILE A 225 -6.33 -14.54 2.87
C ILE A 225 -6.94 -14.31 1.48
N GLU A 226 -7.88 -13.38 1.36
CA GLU A 226 -8.45 -12.99 0.06
C GLU A 226 -7.39 -12.36 -0.84
N TRP A 227 -6.53 -11.49 -0.31
CA TRP A 227 -5.45 -10.88 -1.11
C TRP A 227 -4.48 -11.94 -1.65
N MET A 228 -4.12 -12.92 -0.82
CA MET A 228 -3.27 -14.04 -1.22
C MET A 228 -3.96 -14.92 -2.26
N TYR A 229 -5.26 -15.22 -2.06
CA TYR A 229 -6.05 -15.97 -3.03
C TYR A 229 -6.06 -15.30 -4.41
N ARG A 230 -6.38 -13.99 -4.46
CA ARG A 230 -6.44 -13.23 -5.72
C ARG A 230 -5.08 -13.15 -6.41
N ALA A 231 -4.01 -12.92 -5.66
CA ALA A 231 -2.66 -12.92 -6.22
C ALA A 231 -2.24 -14.27 -6.82
N CYS A 232 -2.70 -15.39 -6.23
CA CYS A 232 -2.42 -16.75 -6.74
C CYS A 232 -3.37 -17.21 -7.85
N ASN A 233 -4.52 -16.54 -8.03
CA ASN A 233 -5.55 -16.87 -9.01
C ASN A 233 -5.88 -15.63 -9.85
N HIS A 234 -4.86 -15.04 -10.47
CA HIS A 234 -5.01 -13.86 -11.31
C HIS A 234 -5.89 -14.16 -12.52
N SER A 235 -6.72 -13.19 -12.99
CA SER A 235 -7.55 -13.33 -14.20
C SER A 235 -6.70 -13.58 -15.46
N VAL A 236 -5.47 -13.05 -15.50
CA VAL A 236 -4.42 -13.42 -16.46
C VAL A 236 -3.50 -14.42 -15.78
N PRO A 237 -3.59 -15.74 -16.12
CA PRO A 237 -2.90 -16.80 -15.36
C PRO A 237 -1.37 -16.64 -15.29
N GLU A 238 -0.76 -16.04 -16.32
CA GLU A 238 0.67 -15.79 -16.42
C GLU A 238 1.15 -14.78 -15.36
N GLU A 239 0.26 -13.92 -14.86
CA GLU A 239 0.54 -12.94 -13.83
C GLU A 239 0.30 -13.46 -12.40
N SER A 240 -0.15 -14.72 -12.26
CA SER A 240 -0.35 -15.34 -10.95
C SER A 240 0.95 -15.51 -10.17
N LEU A 241 0.89 -15.25 -8.87
CA LEU A 241 2.00 -15.48 -7.94
C LEU A 241 1.95 -16.88 -7.33
N THR A 242 3.08 -17.34 -6.85
CA THR A 242 3.14 -18.51 -5.95
C THR A 242 2.60 -18.14 -4.57
N VAL A 243 2.16 -19.15 -3.81
CA VAL A 243 1.72 -18.98 -2.41
C VAL A 243 2.80 -18.30 -1.55
N GLN A 244 4.07 -18.64 -1.80
CA GLN A 244 5.20 -18.05 -1.06
C GLN A 244 5.34 -16.55 -1.32
N GLU A 245 5.23 -16.13 -2.57
CA GLU A 245 5.32 -14.71 -2.96
C GLU A 245 4.14 -13.93 -2.41
N ALA A 246 2.91 -14.44 -2.56
CA ALA A 246 1.70 -13.82 -2.05
C ALA A 246 1.70 -13.71 -0.51
N LEU A 247 2.14 -14.76 0.19
CA LEU A 247 2.31 -14.72 1.64
C LEU A 247 3.33 -13.68 2.08
N LYS A 248 4.45 -13.57 1.34
CA LYS A 248 5.50 -12.58 1.61
C LYS A 248 4.99 -11.15 1.42
N MET A 249 4.15 -10.90 0.41
CA MET A 249 3.47 -9.60 0.23
C MET A 249 2.61 -9.22 1.43
N CYS A 250 1.88 -10.19 2.00
CA CYS A 250 1.00 -9.97 3.15
C CYS A 250 1.75 -9.94 4.50
N THR A 251 3.05 -10.25 4.55
CA THR A 251 3.83 -10.35 5.79
C THR A 251 5.09 -9.49 5.74
N TYR A 252 6.23 -10.08 5.41
CA TYR A 252 7.54 -9.43 5.44
C TYR A 252 7.60 -8.11 4.65
N ASN A 253 7.03 -8.08 3.44
CA ASN A 253 7.10 -6.92 2.57
C ASN A 253 6.33 -5.71 3.14
N GLY A 254 5.19 -5.94 3.81
CA GLY A 254 4.47 -4.87 4.51
C GLY A 254 5.30 -4.22 5.62
N TYR A 255 6.02 -5.03 6.40
CA TYR A 255 6.95 -4.52 7.41
C TYR A 255 8.18 -3.84 6.80
N TYR A 256 8.69 -4.38 5.69
CA TYR A 256 9.79 -3.75 4.96
C TYR A 256 9.40 -2.35 4.47
N THR A 257 8.21 -2.20 3.90
CA THR A 257 7.70 -0.90 3.42
C THR A 257 7.75 0.18 4.51
N THR A 258 7.58 -0.19 5.77
CA THR A 258 7.54 0.73 6.92
C THR A 258 8.81 0.76 7.77
N PHE A 259 9.91 0.12 7.32
CA PHE A 259 11.20 0.02 8.05
C PHE A 259 11.09 -0.75 9.38
N ASP A 260 10.21 -1.75 9.44
CA ASP A 260 9.98 -2.58 10.63
C ASP A 260 10.50 -4.02 10.47
N GLU A 261 11.01 -4.40 9.29
CA GLU A 261 11.40 -5.77 8.94
C GLU A 261 12.56 -6.33 9.79
N LYS A 262 13.38 -5.45 10.37
CA LYS A 262 14.46 -5.87 11.29
C LYS A 262 13.94 -6.39 12.62
N GLU A 263 12.74 -5.94 13.01
CA GLU A 263 12.12 -6.30 14.27
C GLU A 263 10.95 -7.26 14.11
N ARG A 264 10.30 -7.31 12.93
CA ARG A 264 9.02 -7.99 12.67
C ARG A 264 8.94 -8.56 11.26
N GLY A 265 7.84 -9.22 10.92
CA GLY A 265 7.51 -9.62 9.54
C GLY A 265 8.01 -11.01 9.13
N SER A 266 8.85 -11.64 9.95
CA SER A 266 9.30 -13.02 9.74
C SER A 266 9.52 -13.73 11.09
N LEU A 267 9.47 -15.07 11.06
CA LEU A 267 9.69 -15.92 12.23
C LEU A 267 11.18 -16.25 12.34
N GLU A 268 11.97 -15.30 12.82
CA GLU A 268 13.41 -15.44 13.02
C GLU A 268 13.78 -15.17 14.47
N THR A 269 14.83 -15.86 14.94
CA THR A 269 15.35 -15.65 16.30
C THR A 269 15.81 -14.21 16.48
N GLY A 270 15.33 -13.57 17.54
CA GLY A 270 15.63 -12.18 17.88
C GLY A 270 14.55 -11.18 17.43
N LYS A 271 13.64 -11.58 16.54
CA LYS A 271 12.49 -10.75 16.17
C LYS A 271 11.33 -10.86 17.14
N ILE A 272 10.48 -9.85 17.15
CA ILE A 272 9.25 -9.83 17.94
C ILE A 272 8.31 -10.89 17.40
N ALA A 273 7.79 -11.72 18.29
CA ALA A 273 6.94 -12.86 17.94
C ALA A 273 5.49 -12.40 17.64
N ASP A 274 5.30 -11.73 16.50
CA ASP A 274 3.98 -11.48 15.92
C ASP A 274 3.68 -12.61 14.94
N MET A 275 2.63 -13.39 15.22
CA MET A 275 2.34 -14.64 14.51
C MET A 275 0.86 -14.80 14.27
N VAL A 276 0.50 -15.35 13.10
CA VAL A 276 -0.86 -15.76 12.79
C VAL A 276 -0.92 -17.28 12.79
N ILE A 277 -1.90 -17.84 13.50
CA ILE A 277 -2.20 -19.28 13.45
C ILE A 277 -3.35 -19.45 12.47
N LEU A 278 -3.10 -20.21 11.41
CA LEU A 278 -4.07 -20.54 10.38
C LEU A 278 -4.70 -21.91 10.64
N SER A 279 -5.87 -22.17 10.03
CA SER A 279 -6.56 -23.48 10.13
C SER A 279 -5.83 -24.58 9.37
N GLU A 280 -5.12 -24.23 8.31
CA GLU A 280 -4.46 -25.14 7.39
C GLU A 280 -3.14 -24.51 6.90
N ASN A 281 -2.23 -25.35 6.40
CA ASN A 281 -0.99 -24.91 5.79
C ASN A 281 -1.25 -24.39 4.36
N PRO A 282 -1.05 -23.10 4.06
CA PRO A 282 -1.31 -22.56 2.73
C PRO A 282 -0.44 -23.18 1.63
N TYR A 283 0.76 -23.70 1.98
CA TYR A 283 1.65 -24.37 1.03
C TYR A 283 1.18 -25.76 0.58
N GLU A 284 0.30 -26.40 1.35
CA GLU A 284 -0.22 -27.74 1.09
C GLU A 284 -1.63 -27.69 0.48
N LYS A 285 -2.24 -26.52 0.45
CA LYS A 285 -3.60 -26.33 -0.06
C LYS A 285 -3.58 -26.00 -1.55
N ASP A 286 -4.57 -26.53 -2.29
CA ASP A 286 -4.82 -26.11 -3.67
C ASP A 286 -5.07 -24.60 -3.69
N VAL A 287 -4.39 -23.89 -4.58
CA VAL A 287 -4.47 -22.41 -4.70
C VAL A 287 -5.91 -21.93 -4.90
N LYS A 288 -6.76 -22.71 -5.58
CA LYS A 288 -8.18 -22.42 -5.78
C LYS A 288 -9.01 -22.45 -4.49
N ASN A 289 -8.50 -23.09 -3.46
CA ASN A 289 -9.18 -23.26 -2.18
C ASN A 289 -8.53 -22.45 -1.04
N LEU A 290 -7.60 -21.53 -1.33
CA LEU A 290 -6.94 -20.71 -0.32
C LEU A 290 -7.93 -19.91 0.53
N ARG A 291 -9.06 -19.50 -0.05
CA ARG A 291 -10.15 -18.78 0.67
C ARG A 291 -10.75 -19.55 1.85
N ASP A 292 -10.64 -20.88 1.87
CA ASP A 292 -11.19 -21.70 2.95
C ASP A 292 -10.34 -21.61 4.23
N ILE A 293 -9.11 -21.14 4.10
CA ILE A 293 -8.20 -20.97 5.23
C ILE A 293 -8.75 -19.91 6.18
N GLN A 294 -8.81 -20.25 7.46
CA GLN A 294 -9.29 -19.36 8.51
C GLN A 294 -8.16 -18.92 9.43
N VAL A 295 -8.18 -17.66 9.81
CA VAL A 295 -7.35 -17.17 10.91
C VAL A 295 -7.93 -17.71 12.22
N LYS A 296 -7.18 -18.54 12.91
CA LYS A 296 -7.58 -19.10 14.21
C LYS A 296 -7.18 -18.20 15.36
N GLN A 297 -5.99 -17.57 15.27
CA GLN A 297 -5.49 -16.69 16.32
C GLN A 297 -4.42 -15.75 15.79
N LEU A 298 -4.41 -14.53 16.28
CA LEU A 298 -3.29 -13.60 16.16
C LEU A 298 -2.57 -13.51 17.50
N LEU A 299 -1.25 -13.74 17.48
CA LEU A 299 -0.36 -13.49 18.59
C LEU A 299 0.44 -12.22 18.29
N LEU A 300 0.48 -11.30 19.23
CA LEU A 300 1.30 -10.11 19.19
C LEU A 300 2.29 -10.11 20.36
N GLN A 301 3.55 -9.95 20.06
CA GLN A 301 4.64 -10.05 21.06
C GLN A 301 4.62 -11.39 21.81
N GLY A 302 4.31 -12.48 21.10
CA GLY A 302 4.21 -13.83 21.65
C GLY A 302 2.98 -14.10 22.51
N ARG A 303 2.00 -13.19 22.54
CA ARG A 303 0.79 -13.32 23.39
C ARG A 303 -0.47 -13.25 22.52
N PRO A 304 -1.50 -14.05 22.84
CA PRO A 304 -2.81 -13.91 22.21
C PRO A 304 -3.30 -12.47 22.27
N TYR A 305 -3.79 -11.98 21.12
CA TYR A 305 -4.37 -10.64 21.06
C TYR A 305 -5.45 -10.45 22.12
N LYS A 306 -5.46 -9.27 22.70
CA LYS A 306 -6.52 -8.84 23.62
C LYS A 306 -7.10 -7.51 23.13
N PRO A 307 -8.44 -7.37 23.08
CA PRO A 307 -9.09 -6.12 22.70
C PRO A 307 -8.57 -4.92 23.48
N LEU A 308 -8.57 -3.76 22.86
CA LEU A 308 -8.17 -2.52 23.51
C LEU A 308 -9.04 -2.24 24.74
N LYS A 309 -8.39 -1.97 25.85
CA LYS A 309 -9.08 -1.50 27.06
C LYS A 309 -9.16 0.02 27.07
N GLY A 310 -10.37 0.53 27.30
CA GLY A 310 -10.64 1.96 27.38
C GLY A 310 -11.16 2.57 26.06
N SER A 311 -11.53 3.84 26.10
CA SER A 311 -12.07 4.57 24.96
C SER A 311 -10.96 5.00 23.98
N ALA A 312 -11.35 5.33 22.74
CA ALA A 312 -10.45 5.93 21.76
C ALA A 312 -9.79 7.20 22.31
N ILE A 313 -10.53 8.02 23.07
CA ILE A 313 -10.00 9.22 23.73
C ILE A 313 -8.88 8.88 24.71
N SER A 314 -9.04 7.81 25.49
CA SER A 314 -8.00 7.39 26.43
C SER A 314 -6.72 6.96 25.71
N GLN A 315 -6.84 6.33 24.56
CA GLN A 315 -5.67 5.95 23.74
C GLN A 315 -4.99 7.20 23.16
N VAL A 316 -5.75 8.15 22.62
CA VAL A 316 -5.22 9.44 22.13
C VAL A 316 -4.44 10.16 23.25
N LEU A 317 -5.01 10.29 24.45
CA LEU A 317 -4.35 10.94 25.60
C LEU A 317 -3.05 10.24 26.02
N LYS A 318 -3.01 8.90 25.95
CA LYS A 318 -1.79 8.13 26.20
C LYS A 318 -0.76 8.40 25.09
N GLY A 319 -1.19 8.38 23.83
CA GLY A 319 -0.33 8.59 22.67
C GLY A 319 0.27 9.99 22.59
N MET A 320 -0.42 11.02 23.09
CA MET A 320 0.14 12.38 23.21
C MET A 320 1.41 12.43 24.08
N ARG A 321 1.52 11.50 25.03
CA ARG A 321 2.67 11.39 25.97
C ARG A 321 3.67 10.32 25.53
N SER A 322 3.34 9.49 24.55
CA SER A 322 4.18 8.40 24.05
C SER A 322 5.17 8.89 22.99
N ARG A 323 6.34 8.25 22.95
CA ARG A 323 7.35 8.39 21.88
C ARG A 323 7.42 7.17 20.99
N SER A 324 6.42 6.27 21.05
CA SER A 324 6.37 5.08 20.21
C SER A 324 6.46 5.44 18.73
N LYS A 325 7.06 4.54 17.94
CA LYS A 325 7.16 4.65 16.47
C LYS A 325 5.75 4.70 15.85
N ILE A 326 5.59 5.55 14.83
CA ILE A 326 4.34 5.74 14.12
C ILE A 326 4.57 5.85 12.61
#